data_e08d3ec11ed48c979d4a1ca97b184c03
#
_entry.id   e08d3ec11ed48c979d4a1ca97b184c03
#
_cell.length_a   1.000
_cell.length_b   1.000
_cell.length_c   1.000
_cell.angle_alpha   90.00
_cell.angle_beta   90.00
_cell.angle_gamma   90.00
#
_symmetry.space_group_name_H-M   'P 1'
#
loop_
_entity.id
_entity.type
_entity.pdbx_description
1 polymer ?
#
loop_
_entity_poly.entity_id
_entity_poly.type
_entity_poly.pdbx_seq_one_letter_code
_entity_poly.pdbx_strand_id
1 'polypeptide(L)'
;PTFTPTNTPTATPTFTATPTETPTRTPTNTPVATATRTRPPWTNTPKPPPYSYSVSYAGCFHSGGTFIEGYVNSAAGPLAGIRVDLGTSPGSNVISTVYTEGSEGRPGHYTFVLRAQGPRPGTWYVWVADGTGKPLSDPNLGRVVTNDIRNPDDPSACWRAEVNFGRR
;
A
#
# COMPACT_ATOMS: atom_id res chain seq x y z
N PRO A 1 -48.24 -53.14 57.10
CA PRO A 1 -47.14 -52.31 56.45
C PRO A 1 -45.86 -52.99 56.81
N THR A 2 -45.14 -53.40 55.73
CA THR A 2 -43.88 -54.12 55.80
C THR A 2 -42.75 -53.09 55.56
N PHE A 3 -41.87 -52.95 56.52
CA PHE A 3 -40.71 -52.07 56.43
C PHE A 3 -39.57 -52.82 55.74
N THR A 4 -39.05 -52.29 54.65
CA THR A 4 -37.87 -52.82 53.98
C THR A 4 -36.64 -52.08 54.52
N PRO A 5 -35.57 -52.78 54.91
CA PRO A 5 -34.36 -52.10 55.37
C PRO A 5 -33.60 -51.53 54.26
N THR A 6 -33.22 -50.25 54.31
CA THR A 6 -32.35 -49.56 53.38
C THR A 6 -30.89 -49.81 53.72
N ASN A 7 -30.13 -50.41 52.84
CA ASN A 7 -28.69 -50.60 53.00
C ASN A 7 -27.94 -49.25 52.84
N THR A 8 -27.26 -48.83 53.88
CA THR A 8 -26.36 -47.67 53.87
C THR A 8 -25.01 -48.09 53.32
N PRO A 9 -24.45 -47.40 52.30
CA PRO A 9 -23.13 -47.71 51.79
C PRO A 9 -22.04 -47.36 52.84
N THR A 10 -21.18 -48.35 53.11
CA THR A 10 -19.98 -48.20 53.96
C THR A 10 -18.88 -47.46 53.15
N ALA A 11 -18.33 -46.39 53.67
CA ALA A 11 -17.24 -45.64 53.06
C ALA A 11 -15.96 -46.48 53.03
N THR A 12 -15.40 -46.62 51.82
CA THR A 12 -14.11 -47.30 51.58
C THR A 12 -12.97 -46.33 51.93
N PRO A 13 -11.93 -46.70 52.64
CA PRO A 13 -10.81 -45.83 52.96
C PRO A 13 -9.99 -45.58 51.66
N THR A 14 -9.81 -44.30 51.29
CA THR A 14 -8.96 -43.87 50.27
C THR A 14 -7.51 -43.75 50.74
N PHE A 15 -6.60 -44.53 50.15
CA PHE A 15 -5.18 -44.41 50.47
C PHE A 15 -4.61 -43.14 49.87
N THR A 16 -4.12 -42.22 50.70
CA THR A 16 -3.41 -41.02 50.26
C THR A 16 -1.99 -41.39 49.87
N ALA A 17 -1.61 -41.16 48.62
CA ALA A 17 -0.25 -41.37 48.15
C ALA A 17 0.72 -40.42 48.85
N THR A 18 1.79 -40.97 49.43
CA THR A 18 2.89 -40.20 50.03
C THR A 18 3.69 -39.51 48.91
N PRO A 19 3.99 -38.22 48.98
CA PRO A 19 4.78 -37.58 47.97
C PRO A 19 6.22 -38.12 47.98
N THR A 20 6.65 -38.69 46.85
CA THR A 20 8.04 -39.11 46.61
C THR A 20 8.84 -37.84 46.27
N GLU A 21 9.88 -37.59 47.05
CA GLU A 21 10.80 -36.49 46.82
C GLU A 21 11.50 -36.63 45.46
N THR A 22 11.26 -35.68 44.55
CA THR A 22 11.93 -35.63 43.27
C THR A 22 13.36 -35.09 43.45
N PRO A 23 14.40 -35.74 42.92
CA PRO A 23 15.78 -35.26 43.08
C PRO A 23 15.96 -33.92 42.40
N THR A 24 16.35 -32.92 43.18
CA THR A 24 16.71 -31.58 42.71
C THR A 24 17.92 -31.66 41.77
N ARG A 25 17.73 -31.33 40.50
CA ARG A 25 18.85 -31.24 39.55
C ARG A 25 19.71 -30.05 39.93
N THR A 26 20.98 -30.32 40.20
CA THR A 26 22.01 -29.30 40.35
C THR A 26 22.15 -28.52 39.05
N PRO A 27 22.08 -27.17 39.04
CA PRO A 27 22.25 -26.39 37.82
C PRO A 27 23.69 -26.52 37.34
N THR A 28 23.87 -27.18 36.18
CA THR A 28 25.16 -27.17 35.46
C THR A 28 25.30 -25.80 34.77
N ASN A 29 26.29 -25.01 35.20
CA ASN A 29 26.64 -23.76 34.54
C ASN A 29 27.16 -24.08 33.14
N THR A 30 26.28 -24.08 32.14
CA THR A 30 26.63 -24.11 30.75
C THR A 30 27.15 -22.71 30.36
N PRO A 31 28.38 -22.56 29.81
CA PRO A 31 28.85 -21.26 29.37
C PRO A 31 27.93 -20.73 28.30
N VAL A 32 27.34 -19.56 28.54
CA VAL A 32 26.53 -18.83 27.55
C VAL A 32 27.48 -18.44 26.43
N ALA A 33 27.23 -18.98 25.24
CA ALA A 33 27.94 -18.57 24.04
C ALA A 33 27.65 -17.07 23.80
N THR A 34 28.67 -16.24 23.98
CA THR A 34 28.63 -14.81 23.67
C THR A 34 28.39 -14.70 22.16
N ALA A 35 27.17 -14.34 21.75
CA ALA A 35 26.86 -14.06 20.36
C ALA A 35 27.67 -12.84 19.92
N THR A 36 28.78 -13.08 19.23
CA THR A 36 29.49 -12.02 18.51
C THR A 36 28.55 -11.50 17.43
N ARG A 37 28.01 -10.31 17.63
CA ARG A 37 27.25 -9.58 16.60
C ARG A 37 28.17 -9.31 15.42
N THR A 38 28.21 -10.22 14.48
CA THR A 38 28.81 -9.95 13.17
C THR A 38 27.89 -8.96 12.48
N ARG A 39 28.33 -7.70 12.38
CA ARG A 39 27.64 -6.65 11.63
C ARG A 39 27.52 -7.14 10.19
N PRO A 40 26.30 -7.28 9.62
CA PRO A 40 26.18 -7.69 8.23
C PRO A 40 26.96 -6.70 7.35
N PRO A 41 27.66 -7.17 6.31
CA PRO A 41 28.35 -6.30 5.38
C PRO A 41 27.31 -5.30 4.81
N TRP A 42 27.68 -4.02 4.77
CA TRP A 42 26.86 -2.99 4.15
C TRP A 42 26.66 -3.37 2.68
N THR A 43 25.50 -3.92 2.36
CA THR A 43 25.08 -4.02 0.97
C THR A 43 24.78 -2.60 0.52
N ASN A 44 25.64 -2.03 -0.31
CA ASN A 44 25.33 -0.82 -1.06
C ASN A 44 24.18 -1.18 -1.98
N THR A 45 22.92 -1.02 -1.50
CA THR A 45 21.74 -1.11 -2.37
C THR A 45 21.94 -0.04 -3.44
N PRO A 46 21.97 -0.39 -4.74
CA PRO A 46 22.16 0.58 -5.79
C PRO A 46 21.12 1.68 -5.60
N LYS A 47 21.57 2.95 -5.50
CA LYS A 47 20.65 4.10 -5.48
C LYS A 47 19.83 4.03 -6.77
N PRO A 48 18.49 4.03 -6.68
CA PRO A 48 17.65 4.04 -7.87
C PRO A 48 18.11 5.15 -8.81
N PRO A 49 18.16 4.92 -10.13
CA PRO A 49 18.54 5.97 -11.06
C PRO A 49 17.61 7.17 -10.87
N PRO A 50 18.16 8.40 -10.87
CA PRO A 50 17.35 9.58 -10.71
C PRO A 50 16.33 9.66 -11.85
N TYR A 51 15.05 9.71 -11.50
CA TYR A 51 13.98 9.93 -12.48
C TYR A 51 14.14 11.30 -13.13
N SER A 52 13.82 11.38 -14.44
CA SER A 52 13.85 12.63 -15.20
C SER A 52 12.67 13.56 -14.91
N TYR A 53 11.62 13.01 -14.27
CA TYR A 53 10.42 13.75 -13.86
C TYR A 53 10.13 13.52 -12.38
N SER A 54 9.52 14.51 -11.76
CA SER A 54 9.02 14.44 -10.38
C SER A 54 7.57 14.88 -10.33
N VAL A 55 6.79 14.33 -9.37
CA VAL A 55 5.47 14.87 -9.06
C VAL A 55 5.67 16.26 -8.46
N SER A 56 5.03 17.26 -9.06
CA SER A 56 5.08 18.66 -8.61
C SER A 56 3.82 19.07 -7.86
N TYR A 57 2.72 18.39 -8.09
CA TYR A 57 1.46 18.62 -7.41
C TYR A 57 0.63 17.33 -7.41
N ALA A 58 -0.10 17.06 -6.33
CA ALA A 58 -1.15 16.05 -6.26
C ALA A 58 -2.31 16.58 -5.42
N GLY A 59 -3.52 16.51 -5.99
CA GLY A 59 -4.76 16.98 -5.33
C GLY A 59 -5.94 16.09 -5.67
N CYS A 60 -7.03 16.26 -4.92
CA CYS A 60 -8.24 15.47 -5.11
C CYS A 60 -9.47 16.35 -4.91
N PHE A 61 -10.48 16.16 -5.77
CA PHE A 61 -11.67 16.99 -5.82
C PHE A 61 -12.92 16.13 -6.06
N HIS A 62 -14.06 16.65 -5.67
CA HIS A 62 -15.34 16.08 -6.11
C HIS A 62 -15.64 16.50 -7.56
N SER A 63 -16.30 15.62 -8.33
CA SER A 63 -16.74 15.92 -9.70
C SER A 63 -17.93 15.05 -10.12
N GLY A 64 -18.47 15.26 -11.34
CA GLY A 64 -19.60 14.46 -11.87
C GLY A 64 -19.23 13.02 -12.28
N GLY A 65 -17.95 12.75 -12.48
CA GLY A 65 -17.41 11.44 -12.83
C GLY A 65 -16.07 11.18 -12.17
N THR A 66 -15.43 10.05 -12.47
CA THR A 66 -14.12 9.72 -11.90
C THR A 66 -13.04 9.86 -12.98
N PHE A 67 -12.12 10.79 -12.73
CA PHE A 67 -11.05 11.17 -13.63
C PHE A 67 -9.71 11.21 -12.89
N ILE A 68 -8.63 10.94 -13.61
CA ILE A 68 -7.27 11.26 -13.17
C ILE A 68 -6.66 12.09 -14.29
N GLU A 69 -6.25 13.31 -13.98
CA GLU A 69 -5.72 14.25 -14.96
C GLU A 69 -4.53 15.03 -14.41
N GLY A 70 -3.90 15.82 -15.21
CA GLY A 70 -2.81 16.69 -14.80
C GLY A 70 -2.03 17.26 -15.99
N TYR A 71 -0.91 17.87 -15.65
CA TYR A 71 -0.01 18.49 -16.59
C TYR A 71 1.40 17.94 -16.46
N VAL A 72 2.09 17.87 -17.61
CA VAL A 72 3.53 17.59 -17.64
C VAL A 72 4.23 18.84 -18.15
N ASN A 73 5.07 19.42 -17.30
CA ASN A 73 5.75 20.69 -17.55
C ASN A 73 7.27 20.54 -17.48
N SER A 74 7.98 21.49 -18.08
CA SER A 74 9.39 21.77 -17.89
C SER A 74 9.59 23.21 -17.42
N ALA A 75 10.82 23.60 -17.15
CA ALA A 75 11.15 25.02 -16.89
C ALA A 75 10.80 25.94 -18.06
N ALA A 76 10.76 25.42 -19.30
CA ALA A 76 10.40 26.17 -20.50
C ALA A 76 8.88 26.19 -20.77
N GLY A 77 8.06 25.48 -19.99
CA GLY A 77 6.60 25.40 -20.14
C GLY A 77 6.07 23.98 -20.33
N PRO A 78 4.80 23.87 -20.77
CA PRO A 78 4.12 22.58 -20.97
C PRO A 78 4.81 21.69 -22.00
N LEU A 79 4.79 20.38 -21.76
CA LEU A 79 5.39 19.38 -22.65
C LEU A 79 4.30 18.55 -23.34
N ALA A 80 4.19 18.68 -24.65
CA ALA A 80 3.28 17.91 -25.49
C ALA A 80 3.88 16.55 -25.89
N GLY A 81 3.02 15.55 -26.15
CA GLY A 81 3.41 14.25 -26.65
C GLY A 81 4.17 13.37 -25.63
N ILE A 82 4.12 13.72 -24.36
CA ILE A 82 4.72 12.92 -23.28
C ILE A 82 3.77 11.77 -22.92
N ARG A 83 4.30 10.56 -22.93
CA ARG A 83 3.57 9.36 -22.50
C ARG A 83 3.35 9.38 -21.01
N VAL A 84 2.09 9.20 -20.61
CA VAL A 84 1.68 9.01 -19.21
C VAL A 84 0.94 7.69 -19.12
N ASP A 85 1.36 6.83 -18.20
CA ASP A 85 0.74 5.54 -17.95
C ASP A 85 -0.04 5.57 -16.64
N LEU A 86 -1.16 4.83 -16.62
CA LEU A 86 -2.00 4.57 -15.45
C LEU A 86 -2.01 3.07 -15.16
N GLY A 87 -1.77 2.70 -13.93
CA GLY A 87 -1.78 1.30 -13.48
C GLY A 87 -2.44 1.09 -12.12
N THR A 88 -2.60 -0.18 -11.76
CA THR A 88 -3.09 -0.60 -10.44
C THR A 88 -1.96 -0.99 -9.49
N SER A 89 -0.72 -0.97 -9.97
CA SER A 89 0.50 -1.20 -9.19
C SER A 89 1.60 -0.24 -9.65
N PRO A 90 2.54 0.15 -8.78
CA PRO A 90 3.60 1.09 -9.13
C PRO A 90 4.44 0.59 -10.31
N GLY A 91 4.46 1.32 -11.42
CA GLY A 91 5.27 1.03 -12.61
C GLY A 91 4.92 -0.26 -13.35
N SER A 92 3.76 -0.87 -13.04
CA SER A 92 3.32 -2.13 -13.64
C SER A 92 1.79 -2.21 -13.70
N ASN A 93 1.27 -3.28 -14.33
CA ASN A 93 -0.17 -3.46 -14.53
C ASN A 93 -0.84 -2.23 -15.16
N VAL A 94 -0.24 -1.74 -16.25
CA VAL A 94 -0.76 -0.60 -17.01
C VAL A 94 -2.15 -0.95 -17.54
N ILE A 95 -3.14 -0.14 -17.18
CA ILE A 95 -4.54 -0.27 -17.61
C ILE A 95 -4.93 0.76 -18.66
N SER A 96 -4.18 1.85 -18.75
CA SER A 96 -4.39 2.89 -19.76
C SER A 96 -3.10 3.67 -19.99
N THR A 97 -2.93 4.13 -21.22
CA THR A 97 -1.84 5.02 -21.66
C THR A 97 -2.44 6.19 -22.40
N VAL A 98 -2.00 7.39 -22.09
CA VAL A 98 -2.34 8.62 -22.83
C VAL A 98 -1.06 9.41 -23.16
N TYR A 99 -1.19 10.36 -24.05
CA TYR A 99 -0.12 11.32 -24.37
C TYR A 99 -0.61 12.72 -24.05
N THR A 100 0.29 13.57 -23.56
CA THR A 100 -0.05 14.97 -23.27
C THR A 100 -0.44 15.72 -24.53
N GLU A 101 -1.46 16.60 -24.39
CA GLU A 101 -2.00 17.41 -25.48
C GLU A 101 -0.99 18.42 -26.03
N GLY A 102 -1.11 18.72 -27.33
CA GLY A 102 -0.35 19.74 -28.00
C GLY A 102 -0.97 21.15 -27.92
N SER A 103 -0.49 22.05 -28.78
CA SER A 103 -0.90 23.46 -28.81
C SER A 103 -2.36 23.72 -29.20
N GLU A 104 -3.01 22.76 -29.86
CA GLU A 104 -4.42 22.88 -30.31
C GLU A 104 -5.43 22.58 -29.19
N GLY A 105 -4.96 22.10 -28.03
CA GLY A 105 -5.77 21.80 -26.85
C GLY A 105 -5.28 22.53 -25.61
N ARG A 106 -5.10 21.77 -24.56
CA ARG A 106 -4.47 22.22 -23.30
C ARG A 106 -3.03 21.70 -23.27
N PRO A 107 -2.04 22.48 -23.73
CA PRO A 107 -0.67 21.99 -23.86
C PRO A 107 -0.15 21.34 -22.59
N GLY A 108 0.44 20.15 -22.69
CA GLY A 108 0.96 19.39 -21.57
C GLY A 108 -0.08 18.68 -20.73
N HIS A 109 -1.37 18.84 -21.01
CA HIS A 109 -2.46 18.19 -20.25
C HIS A 109 -2.65 16.73 -20.66
N TYR A 110 -3.02 15.90 -19.70
CA TYR A 110 -3.46 14.52 -19.91
C TYR A 110 -4.68 14.19 -19.06
N THR A 111 -5.52 13.26 -19.50
CA THR A 111 -6.71 12.80 -18.76
C THR A 111 -6.94 11.32 -18.95
N PHE A 112 -7.20 10.61 -17.85
CA PHE A 112 -7.75 9.28 -17.83
C PHE A 112 -9.19 9.34 -17.36
N VAL A 113 -10.13 8.86 -18.15
CA VAL A 113 -11.54 8.73 -17.79
C VAL A 113 -11.75 7.34 -17.19
N LEU A 114 -11.84 7.23 -15.87
CA LEU A 114 -12.09 5.97 -15.19
C LEU A 114 -13.58 5.61 -15.20
N ARG A 115 -14.43 6.62 -15.07
CA ARG A 115 -15.87 6.51 -15.19
C ARG A 115 -16.46 7.87 -15.55
N ALA A 116 -17.23 7.94 -16.64
CA ALA A 116 -17.79 9.19 -17.14
C ALA A 116 -18.80 9.83 -16.18
N GLN A 117 -19.58 9.01 -15.44
CA GLN A 117 -20.55 9.49 -14.47
C GLN A 117 -20.46 8.68 -13.17
N GLY A 118 -20.42 9.38 -12.04
CA GLY A 118 -20.38 8.80 -10.71
C GLY A 118 -19.01 8.29 -10.26
N PRO A 119 -18.91 7.74 -9.04
CA PRO A 119 -17.65 7.31 -8.45
C PRO A 119 -17.16 5.98 -9.00
N ARG A 120 -15.85 5.85 -9.06
CA ARG A 120 -15.12 4.58 -9.22
C ARG A 120 -14.01 4.53 -8.16
N PRO A 121 -14.31 4.00 -6.97
CA PRO A 121 -13.32 3.87 -5.91
C PRO A 121 -12.15 2.97 -6.34
N GLY A 122 -10.96 3.32 -5.89
CA GLY A 122 -9.77 2.51 -6.17
C GLY A 122 -8.47 3.19 -5.81
N THR A 123 -7.39 2.42 -5.86
CA THR A 123 -6.02 2.93 -5.77
C THR A 123 -5.38 2.84 -7.14
N TRP A 124 -4.84 3.93 -7.59
CA TRP A 124 -4.27 4.11 -8.91
C TRP A 124 -2.86 4.67 -8.79
N TYR A 125 -2.03 4.36 -9.77
CA TYR A 125 -0.66 4.86 -9.89
C TYR A 125 -0.50 5.48 -11.26
N VAL A 126 0.00 6.71 -11.28
CA VAL A 126 0.26 7.48 -12.50
C VAL A 126 1.74 7.79 -12.59
N TRP A 127 2.32 7.62 -13.76
CA TRP A 127 3.72 7.96 -13.98
C TRP A 127 3.98 8.37 -15.41
N VAL A 128 5.00 9.21 -15.60
CA VAL A 128 5.55 9.50 -16.90
C VAL A 128 6.42 8.32 -17.34
N ALA A 129 6.28 7.89 -18.58
CA ALA A 129 7.02 6.78 -19.15
C ALA A 129 7.73 7.16 -20.46
N ASP A 130 8.74 6.42 -20.86
CA ASP A 130 9.32 6.49 -22.20
C ASP A 130 8.47 5.74 -23.24
N GLY A 131 8.90 5.77 -24.51
CA GLY A 131 8.20 5.08 -25.60
C GLY A 131 8.05 3.58 -25.40
N THR A 132 8.88 2.95 -24.57
CA THR A 132 8.83 1.52 -24.24
C THR A 132 7.96 1.19 -23.03
N GLY A 133 7.52 2.21 -22.28
CA GLY A 133 6.76 2.06 -21.04
C GLY A 133 7.62 2.01 -19.77
N LYS A 134 8.93 2.26 -19.89
CA LYS A 134 9.81 2.35 -18.72
C LYS A 134 9.52 3.65 -17.95
N PRO A 135 9.32 3.58 -16.62
CA PRO A 135 9.06 4.77 -15.82
C PRO A 135 10.19 5.81 -15.89
N LEU A 136 9.83 7.06 -16.18
CA LEU A 136 10.66 8.24 -16.13
C LEU A 136 10.36 9.12 -14.89
N SER A 137 9.26 8.85 -14.19
CA SER A 137 8.96 9.39 -12.85
C SER A 137 8.77 8.26 -11.87
N ASP A 138 8.92 8.53 -10.56
CA ASP A 138 8.66 7.51 -9.52
C ASP A 138 7.16 7.19 -9.47
N PRO A 139 6.74 5.96 -9.84
CA PRO A 139 5.33 5.58 -9.84
C PRO A 139 4.67 5.59 -8.47
N ASN A 140 5.45 5.46 -7.37
CA ASN A 140 4.92 5.50 -6.01
C ASN A 140 4.45 6.91 -5.63
N LEU A 141 5.10 7.95 -6.16
CA LEU A 141 4.73 9.34 -5.88
C LEU A 141 3.48 9.79 -6.62
N GLY A 142 3.14 9.13 -7.74
CA GLY A 142 1.89 9.36 -8.48
C GLY A 142 0.71 8.52 -7.98
N ARG A 143 0.74 8.04 -6.73
CA ARG A 143 -0.35 7.27 -6.13
C ARG A 143 -1.53 8.18 -5.80
N VAL A 144 -2.72 7.83 -6.28
CA VAL A 144 -3.99 8.48 -5.95
C VAL A 144 -5.02 7.45 -5.47
N VAL A 145 -5.94 7.88 -4.61
CA VAL A 145 -7.02 7.03 -4.09
C VAL A 145 -8.33 7.75 -4.35
N THR A 146 -9.17 7.17 -5.21
CA THR A 146 -10.53 7.64 -5.42
C THR A 146 -11.50 6.92 -4.50
N ASN A 147 -12.61 7.56 -4.14
CA ASN A 147 -13.62 7.03 -3.22
C ASN A 147 -15.04 7.22 -3.75
N ASP A 148 -16.05 6.83 -2.98
CA ASP A 148 -17.46 6.93 -3.32
C ASP A 148 -18.23 7.98 -2.50
N ILE A 149 -17.53 8.85 -1.79
CA ILE A 149 -18.12 9.95 -1.03
C ILE A 149 -18.84 10.91 -1.98
N ARG A 150 -20.15 11.03 -1.83
CA ARG A 150 -21.02 11.78 -2.75
C ARG A 150 -21.25 13.23 -2.32
N ASN A 151 -20.93 13.57 -1.08
CA ASN A 151 -21.06 14.94 -0.60
C ASN A 151 -19.96 15.82 -1.22
N PRO A 152 -20.29 16.80 -2.06
CA PRO A 152 -19.28 17.68 -2.68
C PRO A 152 -18.57 18.58 -1.68
N ASP A 153 -19.19 18.86 -0.52
CA ASP A 153 -18.64 19.70 0.54
C ASP A 153 -17.70 18.90 1.48
N ASP A 154 -17.61 17.58 1.32
CA ASP A 154 -16.69 16.76 2.08
C ASP A 154 -15.27 16.88 1.48
N PRO A 155 -14.29 17.44 2.22
CA PRO A 155 -12.93 17.63 1.71
C PRO A 155 -12.19 16.33 1.42
N SER A 156 -12.70 15.19 1.86
CA SER A 156 -12.16 13.87 1.55
C SER A 156 -12.78 13.23 0.31
N ALA A 157 -13.81 13.84 -0.29
CA ALA A 157 -14.41 13.37 -1.53
C ALA A 157 -13.40 13.46 -2.67
N CYS A 158 -13.11 12.30 -3.27
CA CYS A 158 -12.10 12.19 -4.31
C CYS A 158 -12.63 11.39 -5.50
N TRP A 159 -13.20 12.08 -6.48
CA TRP A 159 -13.62 11.53 -7.75
C TRP A 159 -12.72 11.99 -8.90
N ARG A 160 -12.18 13.20 -8.80
CA ARG A 160 -11.23 13.77 -9.74
C ARG A 160 -9.89 13.98 -9.03
N ALA A 161 -8.89 13.19 -9.41
CA ALA A 161 -7.53 13.38 -8.92
C ALA A 161 -6.72 14.15 -9.96
N GLU A 162 -5.92 15.10 -9.49
CA GLU A 162 -4.97 15.84 -10.31
C GLU A 162 -3.55 15.49 -9.88
N VAL A 163 -2.69 15.07 -10.83
CA VAL A 163 -1.27 14.77 -10.60
C VAL A 163 -0.44 15.48 -11.66
N ASN A 164 0.35 16.45 -11.25
CA ASN A 164 1.21 17.21 -12.15
C ASN A 164 2.66 16.74 -12.04
N PHE A 165 3.34 16.72 -13.19
CA PHE A 165 4.74 16.34 -13.30
C PHE A 165 5.60 17.49 -13.79
N GLY A 166 6.77 17.65 -13.16
CA GLY A 166 7.81 18.57 -13.59
C GLY A 166 9.03 17.82 -14.11
N ARG A 167 9.54 18.20 -15.28
CA ARG A 167 10.82 17.73 -15.79
C ARG A 167 11.95 18.38 -14.99
N ARG A 168 12.87 17.56 -14.53
CA ARG A 168 14.07 18.00 -13.78
C ARG A 168 15.16 18.52 -14.69
#